data_a323b366c3329ba5dd032c002f7fa0c4
#
_entry.id   a323b366c3329ba5dd032c002f7fa0c4
#
_cell.length_a   1.000
_cell.length_b   1.000
_cell.length_c   1.000
_cell.angle_alpha   90.00
_cell.angle_beta   90.00
_cell.angle_gamma   90.00
#
_symmetry.space_group_name_H-M   'P 1'
#
loop_
_entity.id
_entity.type
_entity.pdbx_description
1 polymer ?
#
loop_
_entity_poly.entity_id
_entity_poly.type
_entity_poly.pdbx_seq_one_letter_code
_entity_poly.pdbx_strand_id
1 'polypeptide(L)'
;YWRRGPVTMSAISAIDMALWDIKAKAANMPLYQLLGGASREGVMVYCHTTGRTIDEVLEDYAKHQQMGFKAIRVQCGVPGMQTTYGLAK
;
A
#
# COMPACT_ATOMS: atom_id res chain seq x y z
N TYR A 1 -21.72 2.07 -20.68
CA TYR A 1 -21.84 3.53 -20.52
C TYR A 1 -21.39 4.04 -19.17
N TRP A 2 -21.65 3.29 -18.10
CA TRP A 2 -21.36 3.69 -16.69
C TRP A 2 -20.03 3.16 -16.14
N ARG A 3 -19.15 2.63 -16.97
CA ARG A 3 -17.86 2.03 -16.58
C ARG A 3 -16.70 3.00 -16.52
N ARG A 4 -16.94 4.30 -16.58
CA ARG A 4 -15.90 5.32 -16.56
C ARG A 4 -15.85 6.03 -15.24
N GLY A 5 -14.64 6.36 -14.79
CA GLY A 5 -14.37 7.10 -13.57
C GLY A 5 -14.06 6.24 -12.35
N PRO A 6 -13.41 6.82 -11.34
CA PRO A 6 -12.87 6.07 -10.21
C PRO A 6 -13.95 5.45 -9.32
N VAL A 7 -15.08 6.11 -9.13
CA VAL A 7 -16.15 5.63 -8.24
C VAL A 7 -16.77 4.34 -8.77
N THR A 8 -17.22 4.35 -10.02
CA THR A 8 -17.88 3.20 -10.65
C THR A 8 -16.90 2.04 -10.84
N MET A 9 -15.67 2.32 -11.25
CA MET A 9 -14.65 1.28 -11.39
C MET A 9 -14.22 0.68 -10.06
N SER A 10 -14.18 1.44 -8.99
CA SER A 10 -13.92 0.92 -7.64
C SER A 10 -15.04 -0.01 -7.17
N ALA A 11 -16.30 0.35 -7.44
CA ALA A 11 -17.45 -0.52 -7.12
C ALA A 11 -17.42 -1.84 -7.91
N ILE A 12 -17.13 -1.77 -9.20
CA ILE A 12 -16.98 -2.96 -10.07
C ILE A 12 -15.84 -3.84 -9.54
N SER A 13 -14.69 -3.25 -9.24
CA SER A 13 -13.52 -3.96 -8.72
C SER A 13 -13.81 -4.65 -7.39
N ALA A 14 -14.54 -4.01 -6.49
CA ALA A 14 -14.91 -4.59 -5.20
C ALA A 14 -15.79 -5.85 -5.38
N ILE A 15 -16.77 -5.80 -6.28
CA ILE A 15 -17.63 -6.95 -6.58
C ILE A 15 -16.83 -8.06 -7.27
N ASP A 16 -15.98 -7.72 -8.22
CA ASP A 16 -15.11 -8.68 -8.91
C ASP A 16 -14.19 -9.43 -7.93
N MET A 17 -13.53 -8.71 -7.02
CA MET A 17 -12.70 -9.31 -5.98
C MET A 17 -13.52 -10.25 -5.07
N ALA A 18 -14.74 -9.87 -4.70
CA ALA A 18 -15.61 -10.70 -3.89
C ALA A 18 -16.01 -12.00 -4.61
N LEU A 19 -16.32 -11.94 -5.89
CA LEU A 19 -16.66 -13.11 -6.71
C LEU A 19 -15.47 -14.07 -6.86
N TRP A 20 -14.27 -13.54 -7.07
CA TRP A 20 -13.05 -14.34 -7.10
C TRP A 20 -12.74 -15.01 -5.75
N ASP A 21 -12.95 -14.32 -4.64
CA ASP A 21 -12.78 -14.87 -3.30
C ASP A 21 -13.77 -16.01 -3.03
N ILE A 22 -15.04 -15.83 -3.39
CA ILE A 22 -16.07 -16.88 -3.28
C ILE A 22 -15.67 -18.11 -4.11
N LYS A 23 -15.20 -17.90 -5.36
CA LYS A 23 -14.77 -18.97 -6.23
C LYS A 23 -13.59 -19.75 -5.66
N ALA A 24 -12.61 -19.04 -5.12
CA ALA A 24 -11.45 -19.66 -4.49
C ALA A 24 -11.82 -20.47 -3.24
N LYS A 25 -12.69 -19.93 -2.39
CA LYS A 25 -13.23 -20.64 -1.22
C LYS A 25 -14.04 -21.87 -1.61
N ALA A 26 -14.88 -21.77 -2.63
CA ALA A 26 -15.65 -22.92 -3.15
C ALA A 26 -14.73 -24.03 -3.70
N ALA A 27 -13.59 -23.65 -4.29
CA ALA A 27 -12.58 -24.59 -4.76
C ALA A 27 -11.63 -25.08 -3.65
N ASN A 28 -11.79 -24.60 -2.42
CA ASN A 28 -10.93 -24.90 -1.27
C ASN A 28 -9.43 -24.64 -1.56
N MET A 29 -9.14 -23.56 -2.25
CA MET A 29 -7.76 -23.16 -2.57
C MET A 29 -7.55 -21.65 -2.40
N PRO A 30 -6.34 -21.20 -2.11
CA PRO A 30 -6.04 -19.78 -2.07
C PRO A 30 -6.17 -19.17 -3.47
N LEU A 31 -6.61 -17.92 -3.52
CA LEU A 31 -6.89 -17.22 -4.77
C LEU A 31 -5.71 -17.20 -5.73
N TYR A 32 -4.48 -17.03 -5.23
CA TYR A 32 -3.30 -17.00 -6.08
C TYR A 32 -3.08 -18.32 -6.85
N GLN A 33 -3.46 -19.46 -6.27
CA GLN A 33 -3.43 -20.76 -6.97
C GLN A 33 -4.46 -20.84 -8.08
N LEU A 34 -5.66 -20.33 -7.84
CA LEU A 34 -6.72 -20.26 -8.84
C LEU A 34 -6.32 -19.35 -10.02
N LEU A 35 -5.49 -18.32 -9.78
CA LEU A 35 -5.00 -17.39 -10.79
C LEU A 35 -3.69 -17.84 -11.48
N GLY A 36 -3.22 -19.07 -11.24
CA GLY A 36 -2.06 -19.62 -11.94
C GLY A 36 -0.85 -19.94 -11.06
N GLY A 37 -0.97 -19.78 -9.75
CA GLY A 37 0.07 -20.14 -8.78
C GLY A 37 0.95 -18.98 -8.34
N ALA A 38 1.85 -19.25 -7.40
CA ALA A 38 2.79 -18.27 -6.87
C ALA A 38 3.94 -18.04 -7.85
N SER A 39 4.15 -16.80 -8.26
CA SER A 39 5.30 -16.39 -9.07
C SER A 39 6.57 -16.15 -8.24
N ARG A 40 6.42 -16.01 -6.91
CA ARG A 40 7.51 -15.77 -5.95
C ARG A 40 7.07 -16.15 -4.54
N GLU A 41 8.02 -16.41 -3.66
CA GLU A 41 7.75 -16.78 -2.26
C GLU A 41 7.34 -15.58 -1.40
N GLY A 42 7.78 -14.38 -1.76
CA GLY A 42 7.48 -13.16 -1.04
C GLY A 42 7.51 -11.93 -1.93
N VAL A 43 6.88 -10.88 -1.47
CA VAL A 43 6.87 -9.56 -2.13
C VAL A 43 7.62 -8.58 -1.23
N MET A 44 8.60 -7.88 -1.81
CA MET A 44 9.25 -6.80 -1.09
C MET A 44 8.25 -5.69 -0.80
N VAL A 45 8.13 -5.34 0.46
CA VAL A 45 7.31 -4.23 0.93
C VAL A 45 8.19 -3.04 1.28
N TYR A 46 7.62 -1.85 1.24
CA TYR A 46 8.26 -0.64 1.71
C TYR A 46 7.41 0.03 2.79
N CYS A 47 8.05 0.85 3.60
CA CYS A 47 7.36 1.69 4.58
C CYS A 47 7.64 3.18 4.29
N HIS A 48 6.90 4.02 4.98
CA HIS A 48 7.14 5.47 4.98
C HIS A 48 7.68 5.89 6.33
N THR A 49 8.64 6.80 6.32
CA THR A 49 9.01 7.57 7.51
C THR A 49 8.36 8.93 7.43
N THR A 50 7.99 9.47 8.57
CA THR A 50 7.39 10.79 8.68
C THR A 50 8.01 11.54 9.87
N GLY A 51 8.20 12.84 9.71
CA GLY A 51 8.68 13.71 10.77
C GLY A 51 8.50 15.17 10.39
N ARG A 52 8.47 16.04 11.37
CA ARG A 52 8.43 17.50 11.18
C ARG A 52 9.81 18.07 10.98
N THR A 53 10.81 17.43 11.57
CA THR A 53 12.22 17.81 11.49
C THR A 53 13.03 16.68 10.85
N ILE A 54 14.22 17.00 10.40
CA ILE A 54 15.14 16.01 9.82
C ILE A 54 15.53 14.97 10.87
N ASP A 55 15.76 15.39 12.11
CA ASP A 55 16.16 14.50 13.19
C ASP A 55 15.08 13.47 13.49
N GLU A 56 13.81 13.88 13.60
CA GLU A 56 12.68 12.98 13.77
C GLU A 56 12.57 11.95 12.62
N VAL A 57 12.81 12.39 11.39
CA VAL A 57 12.80 11.52 10.21
C VAL A 57 13.93 10.51 10.24
N LEU A 58 15.12 10.92 10.68
CA LEU A 58 16.29 10.03 10.81
C LEU A 58 16.08 8.98 11.91
N GLU A 59 15.48 9.35 13.03
CA GLU A 59 15.13 8.42 14.11
C GLU A 59 14.10 7.39 13.62
N ASP A 60 13.05 7.84 12.95
CA ASP A 60 12.02 6.95 12.40
C ASP A 60 12.57 6.05 11.29
N TYR A 61 13.48 6.55 10.47
CA TYR A 61 14.22 5.75 9.48
C TYR A 61 15.02 4.63 10.15
N ALA A 62 15.81 4.95 11.17
CA ALA A 62 16.63 3.98 11.88
C ALA A 62 15.77 2.87 12.51
N LYS A 63 14.63 3.23 13.07
CA LYS A 63 13.65 2.30 13.62
C LYS A 63 13.12 1.33 12.56
N HIS A 64 12.70 1.84 11.40
CA HIS A 64 12.20 0.99 10.31
C HIS A 64 13.29 0.12 9.71
N GLN A 65 14.53 0.60 9.63
CA GLN A 65 15.68 -0.19 9.20
C GLN A 65 15.94 -1.36 10.16
N GLN A 66 15.86 -1.13 11.48
CA GLN A 66 15.99 -2.19 12.49
C GLN A 66 14.85 -3.22 12.40
N MET A 67 13.66 -2.83 11.98
CA MET A 67 12.53 -3.74 11.71
C MET A 67 12.75 -4.61 10.46
N GLY A 68 13.82 -4.38 9.67
CA GLY A 68 14.19 -5.17 8.50
C GLY A 68 13.65 -4.65 7.16
N PHE A 69 13.05 -3.46 7.11
CA PHE A 69 12.63 -2.87 5.84
C PHE A 69 13.85 -2.52 4.99
N LYS A 70 13.87 -3.01 3.74
CA LYS A 70 14.95 -2.75 2.77
C LYS A 70 14.66 -1.56 1.87
N ALA A 71 13.40 -1.17 1.75
CA ALA A 71 12.96 0.00 1.00
C ALA A 71 12.17 0.91 1.93
N ILE A 72 12.62 2.15 2.09
CA ILE A 72 12.02 3.12 2.99
C ILE A 72 11.82 4.43 2.22
N ARG A 73 10.58 4.89 2.14
CA ARG A 73 10.25 6.17 1.57
C ARG A 73 10.34 7.26 2.63
N VAL A 74 11.30 8.14 2.47
CA VAL A 74 11.53 9.24 3.41
C VAL A 74 10.60 10.41 3.07
N GLN A 75 9.90 10.90 4.10
CA GLN A 75 9.04 12.09 4.03
C GLN A 75 9.38 13.01 5.20
N CYS A 76 9.65 14.28 4.89
CA CYS A 76 9.95 15.29 5.88
C CYS A 76 8.96 16.46 5.75
N GLY A 77 8.59 17.04 6.87
CA GLY A 77 7.81 18.28 6.89
C GLY A 77 8.55 19.43 6.21
N VAL A 78 7.83 20.27 5.49
CA VAL A 78 8.38 21.49 4.91
C VAL A 78 8.17 22.63 5.89
N PRO A 79 9.22 23.38 6.26
CA PRO A 79 9.08 24.52 7.17
C PRO A 79 8.01 25.51 6.68
N GLY A 80 7.11 25.92 7.57
CA GLY A 80 6.01 26.82 7.25
C GLY A 80 4.75 26.17 6.66
N MET A 81 4.79 24.86 6.36
CA MET A 81 3.61 24.13 5.90
C MET A 81 2.96 23.33 7.03
N GLN A 82 1.62 23.30 7.05
CA GLN A 82 0.85 22.61 8.10
C GLN A 82 0.72 21.09 7.88
N THR A 83 1.06 20.59 6.71
CA THR A 83 0.95 19.19 6.36
C THR A 83 2.25 18.64 5.76
N THR A 84 2.55 17.37 6.04
CA THR A 84 3.71 16.65 5.50
C THR A 84 3.67 16.52 3.97
N TYR A 85 2.52 16.67 3.36
CA TYR A 85 2.36 16.57 1.89
C TYR A 85 2.47 17.89 1.15
N GLY A 86 2.78 18.98 1.84
CA GLY A 86 2.96 20.28 1.21
C GLY A 86 1.72 20.91 0.57
N LEU A 87 0.55 20.35 0.88
CA LEU A 87 -0.72 20.91 0.42
C LEU A 87 -1.20 21.93 1.46
N ALA A 88 -1.20 23.21 1.07
CA ALA A 88 -1.91 24.23 1.82
C ALA A 88 -3.40 23.91 1.82
N LYS A 89 -4.04 24.05 3.00
CA LYS A 89 -5.48 24.04 3.07
C LYS A 89 -6.03 25.35 2.54
#